data_a8c5a353da6847220ca0329bd49b72ce
#
_entry.id   a8c5a353da6847220ca0329bd49b72ce
#
_cell.length_a   1.000
_cell.length_b   1.000
_cell.length_c   1.000
_cell.angle_alpha   90.00
_cell.angle_beta   90.00
_cell.angle_gamma   90.00
#
_symmetry.space_group_name_H-M   'P 1'
#
loop_
_entity.id
_entity.type
_entity.pdbx_description
1 polymer ?
#
loop_
_entity_poly.entity_id
_entity_poly.type
_entity_poly.pdbx_seq_one_letter_code
_entity_poly.pdbx_strand_id
1 'polypeptide(L)'
;HKLYLEAADWIGVPYRGGGDSKRGTDCSGLVYQVYRKVYRTQVPRNTEDLKKESNKVAKRNLREGDLVFFTSSRSKNKVAHVGIYLKNGKFIHSSTSKGVIVSNLNENYYTKHWISGGRIR
;
A
#
# COMPACT_ATOMS: atom_id res chain seq x y z
N HIS A 1 -6.04 11.49 14.11
CA HIS A 1 -6.53 10.42 13.24
C HIS A 1 -5.53 9.27 13.24
N LYS A 2 -5.99 8.09 13.62
CA LYS A 2 -5.09 6.95 13.83
C LYS A 2 -4.30 6.57 12.58
N LEU A 3 -4.97 6.47 11.43
CA LEU A 3 -4.28 6.08 10.20
C LEU A 3 -3.18 7.07 9.84
N TYR A 4 -3.48 8.35 9.88
CA TYR A 4 -2.50 9.37 9.49
C TYR A 4 -1.33 9.43 10.46
N LEU A 5 -1.59 9.28 11.75
CA LEU A 5 -0.51 9.25 12.75
C LEU A 5 0.40 8.05 12.53
N GLU A 6 -0.18 6.89 12.31
CA GLU A 6 0.61 5.69 12.06
C GLU A 6 1.39 5.79 10.75
N ALA A 7 0.74 6.29 9.69
CA ALA A 7 1.42 6.49 8.40
C ALA A 7 2.61 7.43 8.56
N ALA A 8 2.43 8.53 9.26
CA ALA A 8 3.52 9.49 9.50
C ALA A 8 4.71 8.83 10.19
N ASP A 9 4.44 7.94 11.12
CA ASP A 9 5.46 7.21 11.87
C ASP A 9 6.33 6.30 11.00
N TRP A 10 5.80 5.86 9.85
CA TRP A 10 6.51 4.98 8.94
C TRP A 10 7.29 5.70 7.87
N ILE A 11 7.01 6.98 7.62
CA ILE A 11 7.70 7.73 6.55
C ILE A 11 9.20 7.71 6.79
N GLY A 12 9.96 7.36 5.74
CA GLY A 12 11.42 7.31 5.81
C GLY A 12 11.97 5.95 6.19
N VAL A 13 11.15 5.00 6.61
CA VAL A 13 11.62 3.64 6.88
C VAL A 13 12.16 3.05 5.57
N PRO A 14 13.37 2.49 5.57
CA PRO A 14 13.97 1.99 4.32
C PRO A 14 13.25 0.76 3.77
N TYR A 15 13.39 0.56 2.47
CA TYR A 15 12.87 -0.65 1.83
C TYR A 15 13.72 -1.86 2.23
N ARG A 16 13.05 -2.96 2.55
CA ARG A 16 13.72 -4.23 2.81
C ARG A 16 12.79 -5.37 2.42
N GLY A 17 13.19 -6.15 1.41
CA GLY A 17 12.40 -7.30 0.99
C GLY A 17 12.20 -8.28 2.15
N GLY A 18 10.95 -8.66 2.39
CA GLY A 18 10.58 -9.52 3.50
C GLY A 18 10.50 -8.82 4.85
N GLY A 19 10.86 -7.54 4.92
CA GLY A 19 10.81 -6.80 6.17
C GLY A 19 9.45 -6.25 6.51
N ASP A 20 9.17 -6.10 7.79
CA ASP A 20 7.91 -5.52 8.28
C ASP A 20 8.13 -4.78 9.61
N SER A 21 9.25 -4.08 9.73
CA SER A 21 9.58 -3.33 10.94
C SER A 21 10.13 -1.95 10.59
N LYS A 22 10.37 -1.14 11.61
CA LYS A 22 10.94 0.20 11.40
C LYS A 22 12.41 0.15 10.97
N ARG A 23 13.04 -1.02 10.96
CA ARG A 23 14.38 -1.22 10.40
C ARG A 23 14.35 -1.40 8.89
N GLY A 24 13.21 -1.73 8.35
CA GLY A 24 13.02 -1.91 6.92
C GLY A 24 11.75 -2.69 6.65
N THR A 25 11.03 -2.30 5.61
CA THR A 25 9.77 -2.96 5.25
C THR A 25 9.62 -3.02 3.74
N ASP A 26 8.98 -4.09 3.26
CA ASP A 26 8.52 -4.13 1.88
C ASP A 26 7.09 -3.60 1.83
N CYS A 27 6.47 -3.62 0.63
CA CYS A 27 5.17 -2.99 0.45
C CYS A 27 4.05 -3.70 1.24
N SER A 28 4.01 -5.03 1.20
CA SER A 28 2.98 -5.77 1.93
C SER A 28 3.25 -5.81 3.44
N GLY A 29 4.53 -5.72 3.84
CA GLY A 29 4.89 -5.63 5.26
C GLY A 29 4.37 -4.35 5.91
N LEU A 30 4.45 -3.24 5.18
CA LEU A 30 3.89 -1.97 5.64
C LEU A 30 2.37 -2.10 5.86
N VAL A 31 1.66 -2.67 4.88
CA VAL A 31 0.21 -2.89 5.00
C VAL A 31 -0.10 -3.77 6.21
N TYR A 32 0.64 -4.86 6.35
CA TYR A 32 0.46 -5.80 7.46
C TYR A 32 0.54 -5.10 8.82
N GLN A 33 1.58 -4.31 9.03
CA GLN A 33 1.79 -3.65 10.31
C GLN A 33 0.83 -2.48 10.55
N VAL A 34 0.54 -1.69 9.52
CA VAL A 34 -0.40 -0.58 9.67
C VAL A 34 -1.81 -1.09 9.98
N TYR A 35 -2.26 -2.13 9.28
CA TYR A 35 -3.58 -2.69 9.53
C TYR A 35 -3.67 -3.29 10.93
N ARG A 36 -2.63 -3.98 11.36
CA ARG A 36 -2.59 -4.54 12.69
C ARG A 36 -2.69 -3.46 13.75
N LYS A 37 -1.95 -2.38 13.59
CA LYS A 37 -1.88 -1.31 14.58
C LYS A 37 -3.13 -0.43 14.59
N VAL A 38 -3.60 -0.03 13.43
CA VAL A 38 -4.71 0.93 13.29
C VAL A 38 -6.06 0.25 13.40
N TYR A 39 -6.23 -0.87 12.70
CA TYR A 39 -7.54 -1.53 12.58
C TYR A 39 -7.64 -2.81 13.41
N ARG A 40 -6.55 -3.21 14.05
CA ARG A 40 -6.47 -4.47 14.83
C ARG A 40 -6.90 -5.66 14.01
N THR A 41 -6.56 -5.65 12.74
CA THR A 41 -6.93 -6.66 11.77
C THR A 41 -5.67 -7.32 11.24
N GLN A 42 -5.65 -8.64 11.27
CA GLN A 42 -4.56 -9.39 10.65
C GLN A 42 -4.91 -9.63 9.20
N VAL A 43 -4.03 -9.19 8.29
CA VAL A 43 -4.23 -9.34 6.85
C VAL A 43 -3.12 -10.23 6.29
N PRO A 44 -3.29 -10.74 5.06
CA PRO A 44 -2.22 -11.52 4.43
C PRO A 44 -0.90 -10.74 4.37
N ARG A 45 0.21 -11.46 4.42
CA ARG A 45 1.54 -10.86 4.45
C ARG A 45 2.11 -10.60 3.06
N ASN A 46 1.45 -11.04 2.00
CA ASN A 46 1.95 -10.84 0.64
C ASN A 46 0.92 -10.13 -0.24
N THR A 47 1.41 -9.49 -1.28
CA THR A 47 0.60 -8.61 -2.12
C THR A 47 -0.48 -9.36 -2.89
N GLU A 48 -0.18 -10.55 -3.41
CA GLU A 48 -1.15 -11.32 -4.17
C GLU A 48 -2.36 -11.72 -3.32
N ASP A 49 -2.11 -12.19 -2.10
CA ASP A 49 -3.19 -12.60 -1.21
C ASP A 49 -3.98 -11.41 -0.68
N LEU A 50 -3.32 -10.26 -0.46
CA LEU A 50 -4.02 -9.03 -0.12
C LEU A 50 -5.04 -8.67 -1.20
N LYS A 51 -4.63 -8.79 -2.47
CA LYS A 51 -5.53 -8.48 -3.57
C LYS A 51 -6.67 -9.48 -3.65
N LYS A 52 -6.39 -10.77 -3.50
CA LYS A 52 -7.41 -11.81 -3.54
C LYS A 52 -8.47 -11.64 -2.44
N GLU A 53 -8.06 -11.26 -1.25
CA GLU A 53 -8.97 -11.13 -0.12
C GLU A 53 -9.70 -9.80 -0.07
N SER A 54 -9.30 -8.83 -0.87
CA SER A 54 -9.96 -7.53 -0.87
C SER A 54 -11.12 -7.52 -1.85
N ASN A 55 -12.14 -6.74 -1.51
CA ASN A 55 -13.23 -6.42 -2.43
C ASN A 55 -12.76 -5.29 -3.34
N LYS A 56 -12.92 -5.46 -4.64
CA LYS A 56 -12.45 -4.50 -5.62
C LYS A 56 -13.14 -3.15 -5.46
N VAL A 57 -12.37 -2.07 -5.48
CA VAL A 57 -12.86 -0.70 -5.36
C VAL A 57 -12.36 0.10 -6.55
N ALA A 58 -13.27 0.79 -7.23
CA ALA A 58 -12.89 1.69 -8.32
C ALA A 58 -12.12 2.89 -7.77
N LYS A 59 -11.23 3.45 -8.58
CA LYS A 59 -10.38 4.56 -8.15
C LYS A 59 -11.18 5.73 -7.57
N ARG A 60 -12.29 6.09 -8.20
CA ARG A 60 -13.13 7.21 -7.74
C ARG A 60 -13.85 6.93 -6.42
N ASN A 61 -13.91 5.69 -5.99
CA ASN A 61 -14.61 5.29 -4.77
C ASN A 61 -13.67 4.98 -3.61
N LEU A 62 -12.39 5.27 -3.76
CA LEU A 62 -11.41 5.00 -2.72
C LEU A 62 -11.70 5.80 -1.44
N ARG A 63 -11.51 5.11 -0.32
CA ARG A 63 -11.65 5.68 1.03
C ARG A 63 -10.39 5.45 1.84
N GLU A 64 -10.21 6.24 2.87
CA GLU A 64 -9.08 6.08 3.80
C GLU A 64 -8.94 4.63 4.24
N GLY A 65 -7.72 4.13 4.15
CA GLY A 65 -7.41 2.76 4.55
C GLY A 65 -7.61 1.72 3.46
N ASP A 66 -8.23 2.08 2.34
CA ASP A 66 -8.33 1.15 1.21
C ASP A 66 -6.94 0.86 0.67
N LEU A 67 -6.77 -0.32 0.10
CA LEU A 67 -5.53 -0.69 -0.56
C LEU A 67 -5.55 -0.22 -2.01
N VAL A 68 -4.37 0.07 -2.54
CA VAL A 68 -4.19 0.41 -3.95
C VAL A 68 -3.14 -0.53 -4.52
N PHE A 69 -3.46 -1.15 -5.66
CA PHE A 69 -2.64 -2.21 -6.25
C PHE A 69 -2.10 -1.78 -7.61
N PHE A 70 -0.85 -2.14 -7.86
CA PHE A 70 -0.16 -1.76 -9.09
C PHE A 70 0.61 -2.93 -9.68
N THR A 71 0.80 -2.88 -11.00
CA THR A 71 1.81 -3.72 -11.66
C THR A 71 3.18 -3.07 -11.50
N SER A 72 4.20 -3.68 -12.08
CA SER A 72 5.52 -3.06 -12.21
C SER A 72 5.98 -3.16 -13.65
N SER A 73 7.10 -2.49 -13.96
CA SER A 73 7.69 -2.57 -15.30
C SER A 73 8.02 -4.01 -15.70
N ARG A 74 8.30 -4.87 -14.71
CA ARG A 74 8.65 -6.28 -14.93
C ARG A 74 7.46 -7.21 -14.87
N SER A 75 6.34 -6.78 -14.30
CA SER A 75 5.18 -7.63 -14.03
C SER A 75 3.93 -7.00 -14.63
N LYS A 76 3.86 -6.95 -15.95
CA LYS A 76 2.81 -6.20 -16.65
C LYS A 76 1.38 -6.66 -16.35
N ASN A 77 1.19 -7.93 -16.04
CA ASN A 77 -0.14 -8.49 -15.83
C ASN A 77 -0.38 -9.02 -14.42
N LYS A 78 0.59 -8.81 -13.52
CA LYS A 78 0.49 -9.30 -12.16
C LYS A 78 0.60 -8.15 -11.17
N VAL A 79 -0.10 -8.29 -10.05
CA VAL A 79 0.08 -7.34 -8.97
C VAL A 79 1.50 -7.47 -8.41
N ALA A 80 2.19 -6.34 -8.31
CA ALA A 80 3.58 -6.32 -7.87
C ALA A 80 3.80 -5.34 -6.73
N HIS A 81 2.84 -4.46 -6.46
CA HIS A 81 3.00 -3.41 -5.47
C HIS A 81 1.67 -3.06 -4.84
N VAL A 82 1.70 -2.67 -3.57
CA VAL A 82 0.51 -2.27 -2.83
C VAL A 82 0.83 -1.08 -1.94
N GLY A 83 -0.15 -0.22 -1.76
CA GLY A 83 -0.07 0.88 -0.82
C GLY A 83 -1.40 1.05 -0.11
N ILE A 84 -1.45 2.03 0.80
CA ILE A 84 -2.65 2.34 1.57
C ILE A 84 -3.11 3.75 1.21
N TYR A 85 -4.35 3.84 0.75
CA TYR A 85 -4.93 5.11 0.37
C TYR A 85 -5.17 6.00 1.59
N LEU A 86 -4.83 7.26 1.50
CA LEU A 86 -5.03 8.23 2.57
C LEU A 86 -6.19 9.16 2.24
N LYS A 87 -5.97 10.11 1.36
CA LYS A 87 -7.01 11.04 0.88
C LYS A 87 -6.49 11.85 -0.30
N ASN A 88 -7.41 12.43 -1.06
CA ASN A 88 -7.08 13.37 -2.15
C ASN A 88 -6.06 12.80 -3.14
N GLY A 89 -6.20 11.52 -3.47
CA GLY A 89 -5.31 10.85 -4.40
C GLY A 89 -3.99 10.39 -3.79
N LYS A 90 -3.74 10.65 -2.52
CA LYS A 90 -2.48 10.31 -1.86
C LYS A 90 -2.54 8.93 -1.23
N PHE A 91 -1.42 8.22 -1.31
CA PHE A 91 -1.28 6.91 -0.69
C PHE A 91 0.13 6.73 -0.13
N ILE A 92 0.23 5.95 0.94
CA ILE A 92 1.53 5.62 1.53
C ILE A 92 1.96 4.23 1.08
N HIS A 93 3.24 4.06 0.77
CA HIS A 93 3.77 2.79 0.32
C HIS A 93 5.28 2.71 0.53
N SER A 94 5.82 1.50 0.50
CA SER A 94 7.26 1.29 0.61
C SER A 94 7.86 1.18 -0.80
N SER A 95 8.54 2.23 -1.24
CA SER A 95 9.21 2.28 -2.53
C SER A 95 10.55 1.56 -2.45
N THR A 96 10.87 0.74 -3.45
CA THR A 96 12.14 0.01 -3.46
C THR A 96 13.35 0.94 -3.47
N SER A 97 13.23 2.12 -4.05
CA SER A 97 14.35 3.07 -4.15
C SER A 97 14.35 4.14 -3.08
N LYS A 98 13.19 4.46 -2.51
CA LYS A 98 13.07 5.62 -1.59
C LYS A 98 12.60 5.24 -0.19
N GLY A 99 12.20 4.00 0.04
CA GLY A 99 11.61 3.60 1.30
C GLY A 99 10.16 4.05 1.39
N VAL A 100 9.66 4.21 2.61
CA VAL A 100 8.26 4.57 2.81
C VAL A 100 8.07 6.05 2.50
N ILE A 101 7.20 6.33 1.54
CA ILE A 101 6.87 7.68 1.08
C ILE A 101 5.37 7.78 0.81
N VAL A 102 4.90 9.01 0.69
CA VAL A 102 3.54 9.30 0.21
C VAL A 102 3.66 9.74 -1.26
N SER A 103 2.87 9.11 -2.12
CA SER A 103 2.81 9.44 -3.54
C SER A 103 1.37 9.77 -3.92
N ASN A 104 1.15 10.18 -5.18
CA ASN A 104 -0.16 10.54 -5.67
C ASN A 104 -0.55 9.62 -6.83
N LEU A 105 -1.80 9.18 -6.83
CA LEU A 105 -2.32 8.28 -7.88
C LEU A 105 -2.29 8.91 -9.27
N ASN A 106 -2.26 10.24 -9.36
CA ASN A 106 -2.22 10.91 -10.66
C ASN A 106 -0.80 11.08 -11.21
N GLU A 107 0.24 10.65 -10.51
CA GLU A 107 1.59 10.62 -11.06
C GLU A 107 1.63 9.60 -12.21
N ASN A 108 2.37 9.93 -13.26
CA ASN A 108 2.38 9.12 -14.49
C ASN A 108 2.68 7.64 -14.24
N TYR A 109 3.66 7.35 -13.39
CA TYR A 109 4.03 5.98 -13.09
C TYR A 109 2.83 5.20 -12.51
N TYR A 110 2.12 5.78 -11.54
CA TYR A 110 1.03 5.09 -10.85
C TYR A 110 -0.24 5.03 -11.70
N THR A 111 -0.47 6.02 -12.54
CA THR A 111 -1.56 5.96 -13.52
C THR A 111 -1.34 4.81 -14.49
N LYS A 112 -0.11 4.66 -14.98
CA LYS A 112 0.24 3.61 -15.95
C LYS A 112 0.15 2.22 -15.34
N HIS A 113 0.52 2.06 -14.09
CA HIS A 113 0.61 0.75 -13.44
C HIS A 113 -0.59 0.41 -12.57
N TRP A 114 -1.60 1.23 -12.55
CA TRP A 114 -2.80 1.01 -11.74
C TRP A 114 -3.53 -0.28 -12.12
N ILE A 115 -3.89 -1.07 -11.12
CA ILE A 115 -4.75 -2.24 -11.30
C ILE A 115 -6.14 -1.95 -10.74
N SER A 116 -6.24 -1.75 -9.45
CA SER A 116 -7.50 -1.52 -8.76
C SER A 116 -7.25 -1.08 -7.33
N GLY A 117 -8.29 -0.57 -6.69
CA GLY A 117 -8.32 -0.49 -5.25
C GLY A 117 -8.84 -1.78 -4.65
N GLY A 118 -8.74 -1.90 -3.34
CA GLY A 118 -9.28 -3.05 -2.61
C GLY A 118 -9.66 -2.66 -1.20
N ARG A 119 -10.76 -3.26 -0.71
CA ARG A 119 -11.23 -3.00 0.65
C ARG A 119 -11.36 -4.32 1.38
N ILE A 120 -10.63 -4.45 2.49
CA ILE A 120 -10.63 -5.68 3.27
C ILE A 120 -11.70 -5.65 4.35
N ARG A 121 -11.93 -4.52 4.94
CA ARG A 121 -12.87 -4.39 6.05
C ARG A 121 -14.22 -3.80 5.65
#